data_34f0e7d70330b6de2419555190535ad8
#
_entry.id   34f0e7d70330b6de2419555190535ad8
#
_cell.length_a   1.000
_cell.length_b   1.000
_cell.length_c   1.000
_cell.angle_alpha   90.00
_cell.angle_beta   90.00
_cell.angle_gamma   90.00
#
_symmetry.space_group_name_H-M   'P 1'
#
loop_
_entity.id
_entity.type
_entity.pdbx_description
1 polymer ?
#
loop_
_entity_poly.entity_id
_entity_poly.type
_entity_poly.pdbx_seq_one_letter_code
_entity_poly.pdbx_strand_id
1 'polypeptide(L)'
;MSRPPPDELTTTVFNALHSLSQQNKANFLLDTALGLIQAGKYGPEVENYLEVYLKSPNLPKRDIARALLARGTARKAGGDMLLAKAHQDFQAVLKLDPSNREIQQHIRRERRIRFMTEPASQRAPLEVWERIASHIPRYHLRTWLFVSSFHREIAVRQIFHTLDIYFGEDTENLNRGLDIFDRAKADPIFASRVKSLRLHWAYEEGDMLDLMTRIFKTALPEFKALVDFEWIGYPELRAEMVQAVLNSQPYLKGLGLIGWHFDAVGVSAFRNLRKFTLRAEDDDGFADMGEVRTVLDQNRGTLRHLILGAYLARNHSWDTAFQSPTIKNLTHLDLVDTRISHIVFARIAHAHNLQSLTLHGTFEEPGSAAVVLNGDQIIDDDHTFLPHLEAFRFVVLGHDDELAMYQSVTQFLRRRKRLRRLDLGTCPWDLVLDLLPELSGLRVLGVRIANLTHTALTSLVNAIPKEMAAVTVTTTVSDKILSTYAGLFSRFHSLAFLHLACTSQRRPKPNLMSEKEFQVQTKLWNSSARSIATVLPSLDFVGWHGEHYVVVRTDESEGEPRCSVDLKELPARRRLDCGKGVDLGSADTEWLERKDVPMDYEMPGLE
;
A
#
# COMPACT_ATOMS: atom_id res chain seq x y z
N MET A 1 -16.41 -65.89 38.75
CA MET A 1 -15.24 -66.08 37.86
C MET A 1 -14.00 -65.89 38.69
N SER A 2 -13.32 -66.99 39.03
CA SER A 2 -12.06 -66.98 39.75
C SER A 2 -10.95 -66.45 38.83
N ARG A 3 -10.15 -65.48 39.30
CA ARG A 3 -8.95 -64.97 38.58
C ARG A 3 -8.01 -66.18 38.35
N PRO A 4 -7.46 -66.32 37.15
CA PRO A 4 -6.41 -67.32 36.92
C PRO A 4 -5.22 -67.04 37.83
N PRO A 5 -4.48 -68.05 38.30
CA PRO A 5 -3.31 -67.84 39.15
C PRO A 5 -2.27 -67.02 38.38
N PRO A 6 -1.56 -66.09 39.04
CA PRO A 6 -0.55 -65.29 38.40
C PRO A 6 0.55 -66.18 37.87
N ASP A 7 0.85 -65.96 36.60
CA ASP A 7 1.93 -66.66 35.88
C ASP A 7 3.24 -66.50 36.68
N GLU A 8 4.08 -67.56 36.69
CA GLU A 8 5.37 -67.59 37.43
C GLU A 8 6.26 -66.38 37.10
N LEU A 9 6.18 -65.94 35.85
CA LEU A 9 6.84 -64.78 35.31
C LEU A 9 6.37 -63.48 35.97
N THR A 10 5.07 -63.35 36.15
CA THR A 10 4.43 -62.20 36.79
C THR A 10 4.82 -62.11 38.27
N THR A 11 4.92 -63.25 38.95
CA THR A 11 5.35 -63.34 40.34
C THR A 11 6.84 -62.96 40.51
N THR A 12 7.70 -63.42 39.55
CA THR A 12 9.13 -63.13 39.56
C THR A 12 9.36 -61.61 39.28
N VAL A 13 8.64 -61.04 38.33
CA VAL A 13 8.72 -59.59 38.04
C VAL A 13 8.20 -58.76 39.20
N PHE A 14 7.13 -59.21 39.87
CA PHE A 14 6.59 -58.53 41.02
C PHE A 14 7.55 -58.56 42.21
N ASN A 15 8.20 -59.69 42.49
CA ASN A 15 9.19 -59.83 43.55
C ASN A 15 10.46 -59.00 43.23
N ALA A 16 10.93 -58.99 41.98
CA ALA A 16 12.03 -58.17 41.55
C ALA A 16 11.73 -56.66 41.71
N LEU A 17 10.54 -56.21 41.34
CA LEU A 17 10.08 -54.82 41.53
C LEU A 17 9.97 -54.45 43.03
N HIS A 18 9.53 -55.39 43.91
CA HIS A 18 9.45 -55.16 45.35
C HIS A 18 10.82 -55.01 46.01
N SER A 19 11.87 -55.63 45.50
CA SER A 19 13.24 -55.58 46.00
C SER A 19 13.98 -54.28 45.62
N LEU A 20 13.46 -53.49 44.67
CA LEU A 20 14.07 -52.24 44.23
C LEU A 20 13.91 -51.13 45.29
N SER A 21 14.92 -50.28 45.44
CA SER A 21 14.78 -49.04 46.19
C SER A 21 13.67 -48.14 45.62
N GLN A 22 13.06 -47.28 46.45
CA GLN A 22 12.01 -46.38 46.00
C GLN A 22 12.46 -45.53 44.80
N GLN A 23 13.69 -45.10 44.77
CA GLN A 23 14.26 -44.31 43.67
C GLN A 23 14.38 -45.09 42.36
N ASN A 24 14.80 -46.37 42.46
CA ASN A 24 14.89 -47.27 41.31
C ASN A 24 13.50 -47.65 40.76
N LYS A 25 12.50 -47.79 41.65
CA LYS A 25 11.10 -47.97 41.23
C LYS A 25 10.58 -46.76 40.48
N ALA A 26 10.88 -45.55 40.95
CA ALA A 26 10.47 -44.32 40.28
C ALA A 26 11.12 -44.18 38.90
N ASN A 27 12.43 -44.42 38.81
CA ASN A 27 13.13 -44.38 37.51
C ASN A 27 12.57 -45.40 36.50
N PHE A 28 12.26 -46.61 36.97
CA PHE A 28 11.67 -47.66 36.13
C PHE A 28 10.29 -47.23 35.58
N LEU A 29 9.46 -46.57 36.39
CA LEU A 29 8.17 -46.02 35.93
C LEU A 29 8.33 -44.93 34.88
N LEU A 30 9.32 -44.05 35.07
CA LEU A 30 9.59 -42.99 34.09
C LEU A 30 10.10 -43.57 32.76
N ASP A 31 11.07 -44.48 32.80
CA ASP A 31 11.66 -45.10 31.61
C ASP A 31 10.65 -45.96 30.86
N THR A 32 9.77 -46.68 31.58
CA THR A 32 8.66 -47.45 31.01
C THR A 32 7.67 -46.52 30.30
N ALA A 33 7.27 -45.42 30.94
CA ALA A 33 6.37 -44.45 30.33
C ALA A 33 6.96 -43.80 29.09
N LEU A 34 8.24 -43.44 29.12
CA LEU A 34 8.96 -42.88 27.97
C LEU A 34 9.07 -43.89 26.81
N GLY A 35 9.37 -45.17 27.12
CA GLY A 35 9.41 -46.24 26.13
C GLY A 35 8.05 -46.47 25.45
N LEU A 36 6.94 -46.42 26.21
CA LEU A 36 5.60 -46.53 25.65
C LEU A 36 5.24 -45.33 24.74
N ILE A 37 5.64 -44.12 25.14
CA ILE A 37 5.45 -42.91 24.31
C ILE A 37 6.25 -43.03 23.00
N GLN A 38 7.50 -43.47 23.07
CA GLN A 38 8.33 -43.69 21.88
C GLN A 38 7.73 -44.77 20.95
N ALA A 39 7.07 -45.78 21.51
CA ALA A 39 6.31 -46.78 20.76
C ALA A 39 4.94 -46.32 20.26
N GLY A 40 4.61 -45.01 20.40
CA GLY A 40 3.34 -44.43 19.91
C GLY A 40 2.11 -44.78 20.77
N LYS A 41 2.30 -45.28 22.00
CA LYS A 41 1.22 -45.63 22.92
C LYS A 41 0.97 -44.45 23.89
N TYR A 42 -0.25 -43.90 23.84
CA TYR A 42 -0.64 -42.72 24.62
C TYR A 42 -1.85 -42.95 25.53
N GLY A 43 -2.02 -44.18 25.99
CA GLY A 43 -3.18 -44.60 26.78
C GLY A 43 -3.10 -44.18 28.27
N PRO A 44 -4.17 -44.51 29.04
CA PRO A 44 -4.27 -44.20 30.45
C PRO A 44 -3.16 -44.86 31.29
N GLU A 45 -2.52 -45.91 30.79
CA GLU A 45 -1.38 -46.57 31.44
C GLU A 45 -0.16 -45.66 31.58
N VAL A 46 0.16 -44.95 30.46
CA VAL A 46 1.28 -43.98 30.43
C VAL A 46 1.02 -42.83 31.44
N GLU A 47 -0.20 -42.35 31.47
CA GLU A 47 -0.59 -41.30 32.39
C GLU A 47 -0.48 -41.75 33.85
N ASN A 48 -0.92 -42.97 34.15
CA ASN A 48 -0.83 -43.55 35.48
C ASN A 48 0.64 -43.74 35.94
N TYR A 49 1.52 -44.26 35.08
CA TYR A 49 2.95 -44.40 35.39
C TYR A 49 3.60 -43.05 35.69
N LEU A 50 3.32 -42.03 34.89
CA LEU A 50 3.86 -40.68 35.10
C LEU A 50 3.29 -40.00 36.32
N GLU A 51 2.01 -40.24 36.65
CA GLU A 51 1.39 -39.70 37.86
C GLU A 51 1.98 -40.33 39.14
N VAL A 52 2.16 -41.67 39.16
CA VAL A 52 2.79 -42.37 40.27
C VAL A 52 4.25 -41.93 40.44
N TYR A 53 4.97 -41.76 39.33
CA TYR A 53 6.32 -41.20 39.34
C TYR A 53 6.36 -39.82 39.99
N LEU A 54 5.53 -38.90 39.54
CA LEU A 54 5.50 -37.51 40.05
C LEU A 54 5.08 -37.37 41.51
N LYS A 55 4.41 -38.37 42.08
CA LYS A 55 4.08 -38.45 43.52
C LYS A 55 5.21 -39.04 44.36
N SER A 56 6.27 -39.56 43.73
CA SER A 56 7.41 -40.15 44.48
C SER A 56 8.24 -39.05 45.18
N PRO A 57 8.73 -39.30 46.40
CA PRO A 57 9.54 -38.32 47.12
C PRO A 57 10.96 -38.19 46.54
N ASN A 58 11.59 -37.02 46.76
CA ASN A 58 13.00 -36.75 46.48
C ASN A 58 13.42 -36.90 45.01
N LEU A 59 12.58 -36.59 44.08
CA LEU A 59 12.89 -36.64 42.65
C LEU A 59 13.80 -35.48 42.21
N PRO A 60 14.79 -35.72 41.30
CA PRO A 60 15.59 -34.66 40.71
C PRO A 60 14.71 -33.70 39.87
N LYS A 61 14.93 -32.40 40.02
CA LYS A 61 14.18 -31.37 39.26
C LYS A 61 14.18 -31.60 37.73
N ARG A 62 15.31 -32.09 37.20
CA ARG A 62 15.47 -32.40 35.77
C ARG A 62 14.53 -33.53 35.34
N ASP A 63 14.38 -34.55 36.14
CA ASP A 63 13.54 -35.70 35.82
C ASP A 63 12.06 -35.40 36.03
N ILE A 64 11.71 -34.54 36.99
CA ILE A 64 10.35 -34.00 37.15
C ILE A 64 9.95 -33.23 35.87
N ALA A 65 10.82 -32.35 35.38
CA ALA A 65 10.56 -31.60 34.14
C ALA A 65 10.38 -32.54 32.95
N ARG A 66 11.21 -33.59 32.83
CA ARG A 66 11.13 -34.61 31.79
C ARG A 66 9.83 -35.41 31.86
N ALA A 67 9.39 -35.80 33.06
CA ALA A 67 8.13 -36.50 33.27
C ALA A 67 6.91 -35.61 32.93
N LEU A 68 6.94 -34.33 33.32
CA LEU A 68 5.87 -33.38 33.00
C LEU A 68 5.77 -33.12 31.49
N LEU A 69 6.91 -33.00 30.81
CA LEU A 69 6.95 -32.87 29.35
C LEU A 69 6.37 -34.11 28.67
N ALA A 70 6.80 -35.31 29.11
CA ALA A 70 6.30 -36.58 28.60
C ALA A 70 4.77 -36.73 28.78
N ARG A 71 4.26 -36.36 29.94
CA ARG A 71 2.81 -36.38 30.23
C ARG A 71 2.03 -35.40 29.34
N GLY A 72 2.55 -34.19 29.19
CA GLY A 72 1.97 -33.19 28.28
C GLY A 72 1.91 -33.67 26.84
N THR A 73 2.98 -34.28 26.35
CA THR A 73 3.08 -34.85 24.99
C THR A 73 2.09 -36.01 24.79
N ALA A 74 1.98 -36.91 25.77
CA ALA A 74 1.05 -38.04 25.71
C ALA A 74 -0.42 -37.56 25.72
N ARG A 75 -0.76 -36.58 26.54
CA ARG A 75 -2.11 -35.99 26.59
C ARG A 75 -2.47 -35.31 25.26
N LYS A 76 -1.54 -34.57 24.68
CA LYS A 76 -1.75 -33.92 23.39
C LYS A 76 -1.98 -34.95 22.28
N ALA A 77 -1.10 -35.95 22.17
CA ALA A 77 -1.20 -36.97 21.13
C ALA A 77 -2.46 -37.85 21.29
N GLY A 78 -2.86 -38.18 22.53
CA GLY A 78 -4.12 -38.88 22.83
C GLY A 78 -5.34 -38.06 22.42
N GLY A 79 -5.32 -36.76 22.67
CA GLY A 79 -6.38 -35.82 22.24
C GLY A 79 -6.53 -35.75 20.74
N ASP A 80 -5.41 -35.58 20.02
CA ASP A 80 -5.39 -35.53 18.55
C ASP A 80 -5.91 -36.84 17.92
N MET A 81 -5.57 -37.98 18.52
CA MET A 81 -6.05 -39.28 18.04
C MET A 81 -7.57 -39.46 18.25
N LEU A 82 -8.10 -39.00 19.38
CA LEU A 82 -9.55 -39.03 19.66
C LEU A 82 -10.31 -38.08 18.71
N LEU A 83 -9.82 -36.90 18.46
CA LEU A 83 -10.36 -35.94 17.51
C LEU A 83 -10.37 -36.51 16.07
N ALA A 84 -9.30 -37.19 15.65
CA ALA A 84 -9.24 -37.82 14.34
C ALA A 84 -10.30 -38.93 14.18
N LYS A 85 -10.53 -39.76 15.21
CA LYS A 85 -11.60 -40.77 15.22
C LYS A 85 -12.99 -40.14 15.16
N ALA A 86 -13.25 -39.12 15.98
CA ALA A 86 -14.52 -38.39 15.95
C ALA A 86 -14.79 -37.78 14.56
N HIS A 87 -13.75 -37.25 13.90
CA HIS A 87 -13.87 -36.69 12.55
C HIS A 87 -14.23 -37.77 11.51
N GLN A 88 -13.66 -38.98 11.62
CA GLN A 88 -14.01 -40.10 10.77
C GLN A 88 -15.49 -40.52 10.95
N ASP A 89 -15.96 -40.55 12.22
CA ASP A 89 -17.37 -40.87 12.52
C ASP A 89 -18.31 -39.80 11.95
N PHE A 90 -17.97 -38.50 12.09
CA PHE A 90 -18.75 -37.40 11.50
C PHE A 90 -18.80 -37.46 9.96
N GLN A 91 -17.70 -37.84 9.30
CA GLN A 91 -17.69 -38.05 7.86
C GLN A 91 -18.54 -39.26 7.44
N ALA A 92 -18.52 -40.33 8.23
CA ALA A 92 -19.37 -41.51 7.97
C ALA A 92 -20.86 -41.16 8.07
N VAL A 93 -21.27 -40.38 9.07
CA VAL A 93 -22.66 -39.92 9.21
C VAL A 93 -23.06 -39.01 8.04
N LEU A 94 -22.22 -38.09 7.58
CA LEU A 94 -22.51 -37.24 6.41
C LEU A 94 -22.66 -38.06 5.10
N LYS A 95 -21.98 -39.20 5.00
CA LYS A 95 -22.19 -40.12 3.85
C LYS A 95 -23.57 -40.81 3.92
N LEU A 96 -24.07 -41.05 5.11
CA LEU A 96 -25.37 -41.67 5.34
C LEU A 96 -26.53 -40.65 5.30
N ASP A 97 -26.30 -39.46 5.87
CA ASP A 97 -27.27 -38.37 5.90
C ASP A 97 -26.56 -37.03 5.59
N PRO A 98 -26.44 -36.64 4.30
CA PRO A 98 -25.83 -35.39 3.88
C PRO A 98 -26.54 -34.13 4.39
N SER A 99 -27.80 -34.25 4.79
CA SER A 99 -28.65 -33.13 5.22
C SER A 99 -28.55 -32.82 6.72
N ASN A 100 -27.79 -33.59 7.48
CA ASN A 100 -27.64 -33.45 8.93
C ASN A 100 -27.00 -32.14 9.31
N ARG A 101 -27.81 -31.17 9.73
CA ARG A 101 -27.39 -29.81 10.06
C ARG A 101 -26.45 -29.72 11.27
N GLU A 102 -26.65 -30.58 12.25
CA GLU A 102 -25.88 -30.59 13.48
C GLU A 102 -24.41 -30.97 13.21
N ILE A 103 -24.20 -32.02 12.43
CA ILE A 103 -22.87 -32.48 12.05
C ILE A 103 -22.20 -31.50 11.11
N GLN A 104 -22.93 -30.89 10.18
CA GLN A 104 -22.39 -29.82 9.34
C GLN A 104 -21.89 -28.62 10.17
N GLN A 105 -22.61 -28.28 11.24
CA GLN A 105 -22.17 -27.22 12.18
C GLN A 105 -20.93 -27.64 12.96
N HIS A 106 -20.86 -28.89 13.44
CA HIS A 106 -19.67 -29.41 14.14
C HIS A 106 -18.43 -29.37 13.26
N ILE A 107 -18.51 -29.86 12.03
CA ILE A 107 -17.38 -29.85 11.08
C ILE A 107 -16.96 -28.42 10.71
N ARG A 108 -17.93 -27.50 10.55
CA ARG A 108 -17.59 -26.07 10.30
C ARG A 108 -16.88 -25.44 11.49
N ARG A 109 -17.35 -25.73 12.71
CA ARG A 109 -16.74 -25.24 13.96
C ARG A 109 -15.34 -25.80 14.14
N GLU A 110 -15.15 -27.09 13.91
CA GLU A 110 -13.87 -27.78 14.03
C GLU A 110 -12.86 -27.27 12.98
N ARG A 111 -13.28 -27.09 11.72
CA ARG A 111 -12.46 -26.48 10.68
C ARG A 111 -12.03 -25.07 11.06
N ARG A 112 -12.92 -24.29 11.64
CA ARG A 112 -12.59 -22.93 12.12
C ARG A 112 -11.57 -22.97 13.26
N ILE A 113 -11.73 -23.83 14.24
CA ILE A 113 -10.79 -23.99 15.35
C ILE A 113 -9.41 -24.43 14.82
N ARG A 114 -9.37 -25.44 13.95
CA ARG A 114 -8.16 -25.94 13.34
C ARG A 114 -7.45 -24.84 12.54
N PHE A 115 -8.19 -24.10 11.72
CA PHE A 115 -7.66 -22.97 10.97
C PHE A 115 -7.02 -21.91 11.90
N MET A 116 -7.63 -21.63 13.04
CA MET A 116 -7.11 -20.66 14.01
C MET A 116 -5.85 -21.16 14.77
N THR A 117 -5.67 -22.48 14.90
CA THR A 117 -4.53 -23.08 15.61
C THR A 117 -3.36 -23.44 14.71
N GLU A 118 -3.57 -23.56 13.40
CA GLU A 118 -2.51 -23.83 12.44
C GLU A 118 -1.54 -22.65 12.33
N PRO A 119 -0.22 -22.88 12.18
CA PRO A 119 0.75 -21.81 11.88
C PRO A 119 0.34 -21.04 10.62
N ALA A 120 0.62 -19.75 10.58
CA ALA A 120 0.26 -18.88 9.45
C ALA A 120 0.79 -19.43 8.11
N SER A 121 1.99 -19.98 8.08
CA SER A 121 2.60 -20.59 6.90
C SER A 121 1.82 -21.79 6.33
N GLN A 122 0.98 -22.43 7.15
CA GLN A 122 0.15 -23.58 6.73
C GLN A 122 -1.29 -23.21 6.39
N ARG A 123 -1.73 -21.98 6.76
CA ARG A 123 -3.11 -21.51 6.51
C ARG A 123 -3.37 -21.17 5.05
N ALA A 124 -2.36 -20.61 4.38
CA ALA A 124 -2.45 -20.21 2.99
C ALA A 124 -1.07 -20.24 2.33
N PRO A 125 -0.98 -20.37 0.99
CA PRO A 125 0.25 -20.22 0.25
C PRO A 125 0.93 -18.88 0.49
N LEU A 126 2.25 -18.82 0.32
CA LEU A 126 3.05 -17.62 0.55
C LEU A 126 2.56 -16.43 -0.29
N GLU A 127 2.17 -16.69 -1.52
CA GLU A 127 1.68 -15.67 -2.48
C GLU A 127 0.43 -14.96 -1.97
N VAL A 128 -0.46 -15.70 -1.27
CA VAL A 128 -1.65 -15.11 -0.65
C VAL A 128 -1.27 -14.17 0.48
N TRP A 129 -0.30 -14.56 1.30
CA TRP A 129 0.21 -13.71 2.37
C TRP A 129 0.97 -12.48 1.84
N GLU A 130 1.76 -12.64 0.77
CA GLU A 130 2.42 -11.53 0.08
C GLU A 130 1.38 -10.57 -0.51
N ARG A 131 0.29 -11.11 -1.07
CA ARG A 131 -0.81 -10.28 -1.58
C ARG A 131 -1.55 -9.54 -0.46
N ILE A 132 -1.81 -10.18 0.66
CA ILE A 132 -2.37 -9.51 1.85
C ILE A 132 -1.44 -8.39 2.30
N ALA A 133 -0.15 -8.69 2.46
CA ALA A 133 0.83 -7.72 2.90
C ALA A 133 0.97 -6.51 1.96
N SER A 134 0.78 -6.71 0.64
CA SER A 134 0.82 -5.60 -0.34
C SER A 134 -0.33 -4.60 -0.20
N HIS A 135 -1.39 -4.95 0.54
CA HIS A 135 -2.51 -4.07 0.86
C HIS A 135 -2.43 -3.46 2.27
N ILE A 136 -1.38 -3.80 3.02
CA ILE A 136 -1.16 -3.26 4.36
C ILE A 136 -0.18 -2.09 4.25
N PRO A 137 -0.49 -0.91 4.82
CA PRO A 137 0.43 0.21 4.85
C PRO A 137 1.78 -0.18 5.46
N ARG A 138 2.88 0.33 4.90
CA ARG A 138 4.25 0.01 5.38
C ARG A 138 4.42 0.26 6.86
N TYR A 139 3.76 1.29 7.38
CA TYR A 139 3.80 1.59 8.80
C TYR A 139 3.28 0.41 9.64
N HIS A 140 2.14 -0.16 9.27
CA HIS A 140 1.55 -1.30 9.96
C HIS A 140 2.30 -2.61 9.68
N LEU A 141 2.88 -2.78 8.51
CA LEU A 141 3.73 -3.95 8.21
C LEU A 141 4.96 -4.05 9.13
N ARG A 142 5.42 -2.95 9.71
CA ARG A 142 6.53 -2.97 10.68
C ARG A 142 6.19 -3.82 11.92
N THR A 143 4.93 -3.93 12.31
CA THR A 143 4.50 -4.79 13.42
C THR A 143 4.70 -6.27 13.09
N TRP A 144 4.58 -6.67 11.82
CA TRP A 144 4.79 -8.05 11.37
C TRP A 144 6.23 -8.52 11.55
N LEU A 145 7.19 -7.61 11.65
CA LEU A 145 8.59 -7.94 11.93
C LEU A 145 8.77 -8.66 13.27
N PHE A 146 7.82 -8.49 14.19
CA PHE A 146 7.87 -9.01 15.56
C PHE A 146 6.88 -10.16 15.83
N VAL A 147 6.00 -10.49 14.87
CA VAL A 147 4.96 -11.53 15.06
C VAL A 147 5.56 -12.93 14.98
N SER A 148 6.29 -13.25 13.92
CA SER A 148 6.99 -14.53 13.73
C SER A 148 8.03 -14.40 12.62
N SER A 149 8.94 -15.40 12.50
CA SER A 149 9.92 -15.44 11.40
C SER A 149 9.25 -15.45 10.02
N PHE A 150 8.13 -16.14 9.88
CA PHE A 150 7.34 -16.18 8.63
C PHE A 150 6.77 -14.81 8.27
N HIS A 151 6.10 -14.13 9.21
CA HIS A 151 5.56 -12.78 8.98
C HIS A 151 6.67 -11.75 8.75
N ARG A 152 7.79 -11.88 9.47
CA ARG A 152 8.97 -11.04 9.26
C ARG A 152 9.48 -11.13 7.83
N GLU A 153 9.62 -12.33 7.28
CA GLU A 153 10.11 -12.51 5.91
C GLU A 153 9.20 -11.84 4.89
N ILE A 154 7.88 -11.99 5.04
CA ILE A 154 6.90 -11.34 4.17
C ILE A 154 6.97 -9.82 4.31
N ALA A 155 6.98 -9.31 5.55
CA ALA A 155 7.04 -7.88 5.80
C ALA A 155 8.32 -7.24 5.23
N VAL A 156 9.47 -7.89 5.41
CA VAL A 156 10.76 -7.41 4.88
C VAL A 156 10.73 -7.33 3.34
N ARG A 157 10.14 -8.32 2.66
CA ARG A 157 9.98 -8.28 1.19
C ARG A 157 9.14 -7.09 0.74
N GLN A 158 8.05 -6.78 1.43
CA GLN A 158 7.18 -5.66 1.08
C GLN A 158 7.80 -4.31 1.47
N ILE A 159 8.41 -4.20 2.64
CA ILE A 159 9.04 -2.96 3.12
C ILE A 159 10.19 -2.53 2.19
N PHE A 160 11.01 -3.48 1.75
CA PHE A 160 12.15 -3.21 0.86
C PHE A 160 11.85 -3.39 -0.62
N HIS A 161 10.59 -3.63 -1.00
CA HIS A 161 10.18 -3.72 -2.40
C HIS A 161 10.52 -2.44 -3.18
N THR A 162 10.31 -1.28 -2.57
CA THR A 162 10.64 0.02 -3.14
C THR A 162 11.62 0.74 -2.22
N LEU A 163 12.74 1.16 -2.75
CA LEU A 163 13.68 2.05 -2.08
C LEU A 163 13.58 3.46 -2.65
N ASP A 164 13.37 4.42 -1.76
CA ASP A 164 13.48 5.85 -2.02
C ASP A 164 14.76 6.35 -1.35
N ILE A 165 15.76 6.74 -2.13
CA ILE A 165 17.05 7.19 -1.64
C ILE A 165 17.25 8.66 -2.01
N TYR A 166 17.58 9.47 -1.01
CA TYR A 166 17.80 10.89 -1.16
C TYR A 166 19.28 11.22 -1.05
N PHE A 167 19.81 11.86 -2.07
CA PHE A 167 21.16 12.43 -2.11
C PHE A 167 21.04 13.94 -2.12
N GLY A 168 20.97 14.54 -0.94
CA GLY A 168 20.82 15.97 -0.73
C GLY A 168 21.85 16.50 0.25
N GLU A 169 21.77 17.79 0.58
CA GLU A 169 22.66 18.49 1.50
C GLU A 169 22.63 17.93 2.93
N ASP A 170 21.57 17.22 3.30
CA ASP A 170 21.43 16.57 4.58
C ASP A 170 22.35 15.34 4.66
N THR A 171 23.37 15.44 5.51
CA THR A 171 24.37 14.38 5.74
C THR A 171 23.78 13.08 6.25
N GLU A 172 22.67 13.13 6.99
CA GLU A 172 22.00 11.93 7.49
C GLU A 172 21.36 11.12 6.35
N ASN A 173 20.67 11.78 5.44
CA ASN A 173 20.07 11.13 4.27
C ASN A 173 21.15 10.62 3.30
N LEU A 174 22.22 11.37 3.12
CA LEU A 174 23.37 10.95 2.32
C LEU A 174 23.97 9.66 2.87
N ASN A 175 24.29 9.62 4.17
CA ASN A 175 24.86 8.43 4.81
C ASN A 175 23.92 7.24 4.74
N ARG A 176 22.62 7.43 4.93
CA ARG A 176 21.61 6.35 4.75
C ARG A 176 21.59 5.78 3.34
N GLY A 177 21.70 6.64 2.33
CA GLY A 177 21.79 6.21 0.94
C GLY A 177 23.03 5.38 0.66
N LEU A 178 24.20 5.81 1.17
CA LEU A 178 25.45 5.08 1.09
C LEU A 178 25.38 3.72 1.78
N ASP A 179 24.86 3.68 3.00
CA ASP A 179 24.67 2.44 3.76
C ASP A 179 23.78 1.43 3.02
N ILE A 180 22.74 1.90 2.33
CA ILE A 180 21.86 1.05 1.52
C ILE A 180 22.62 0.46 0.33
N PHE A 181 23.45 1.24 -0.36
CA PHE A 181 24.25 0.75 -1.49
C PHE A 181 25.33 -0.23 -1.04
N ASP A 182 26.00 0.04 0.08
CA ASP A 182 26.97 -0.89 0.63
C ASP A 182 26.32 -2.18 1.12
N ARG A 183 25.14 -2.08 1.72
CA ARG A 183 24.34 -3.26 2.09
C ARG A 183 23.92 -4.05 0.86
N ALA A 184 23.51 -3.41 -0.23
CA ALA A 184 23.13 -4.12 -1.45
C ALA A 184 24.31 -4.92 -2.03
N LYS A 185 25.54 -4.41 -1.95
CA LYS A 185 26.76 -5.13 -2.34
C LYS A 185 27.10 -6.30 -1.40
N ALA A 186 26.87 -6.12 -0.09
CA ALA A 186 27.23 -7.13 0.92
C ALA A 186 26.16 -8.21 1.10
N ASP A 187 24.89 -7.91 0.84
CA ASP A 187 23.74 -8.81 1.07
C ASP A 187 22.91 -8.99 -0.22
N PRO A 188 23.22 -10.04 -1.02
CA PRO A 188 22.48 -10.35 -2.24
C PRO A 188 20.99 -10.67 -1.98
N ILE A 189 20.64 -11.18 -0.78
CA ILE A 189 19.26 -11.48 -0.42
C ILE A 189 18.48 -10.16 -0.25
N PHE A 190 19.08 -9.18 0.42
CA PHE A 190 18.51 -7.84 0.53
C PHE A 190 18.34 -7.21 -0.86
N ALA A 191 19.38 -7.20 -1.68
CA ALA A 191 19.34 -6.61 -3.02
C ALA A 191 18.27 -7.27 -3.92
N SER A 192 18.06 -8.59 -3.81
CA SER A 192 17.04 -9.31 -4.58
C SER A 192 15.59 -8.97 -4.22
N ARG A 193 15.35 -8.38 -3.05
CA ARG A 193 14.02 -7.93 -2.60
C ARG A 193 13.61 -6.63 -3.26
N VAL A 194 14.57 -5.82 -3.68
CA VAL A 194 14.32 -4.50 -4.28
C VAL A 194 13.83 -4.68 -5.72
N LYS A 195 12.61 -4.21 -5.98
CA LYS A 195 11.97 -4.26 -7.30
C LYS A 195 11.84 -2.87 -7.92
N SER A 196 11.81 -1.83 -7.10
CA SER A 196 11.71 -0.44 -7.53
C SER A 196 12.74 0.40 -6.79
N LEU A 197 13.53 1.15 -7.53
CA LEU A 197 14.57 2.05 -7.00
C LEU A 197 14.29 3.46 -7.49
N ARG A 198 14.14 4.39 -6.55
CA ARG A 198 13.92 5.80 -6.80
C ARG A 198 15.07 6.59 -6.20
N LEU A 199 15.77 7.33 -7.02
CA LEU A 199 16.92 8.13 -6.62
C LEU A 199 16.59 9.62 -6.75
N HIS A 200 16.63 10.32 -5.64
CA HIS A 200 16.44 11.77 -5.59
C HIS A 200 17.80 12.45 -5.46
N TRP A 201 18.12 13.27 -6.45
CA TRP A 201 19.37 13.98 -6.53
C TRP A 201 19.14 15.47 -6.31
N ALA A 202 19.84 16.05 -5.36
CA ALA A 202 19.83 17.49 -5.09
C ALA A 202 21.16 18.16 -5.42
N TYR A 203 22.14 17.40 -5.89
CA TYR A 203 23.44 17.95 -6.30
C TYR A 203 23.45 18.21 -7.80
N GLU A 204 23.75 19.43 -8.20
CA GLU A 204 23.84 19.82 -9.61
C GLU A 204 25.21 19.46 -10.20
N GLU A 205 26.28 19.74 -9.49
CA GLU A 205 27.65 19.57 -9.95
C GLU A 205 28.63 19.29 -8.79
N GLY A 206 29.85 18.88 -9.13
CA GLY A 206 30.99 18.79 -8.23
C GLY A 206 31.37 17.39 -7.78
N ASP A 207 32.42 17.32 -6.96
CA ASP A 207 33.06 16.06 -6.52
C ASP A 207 32.10 15.10 -5.84
N MET A 208 31.09 15.61 -5.15
CA MET A 208 30.08 14.81 -4.47
C MET A 208 29.20 14.07 -5.48
N LEU A 209 28.78 14.71 -6.54
CA LEU A 209 28.02 14.08 -7.62
C LEU A 209 28.83 12.97 -8.30
N ASP A 210 30.11 13.22 -8.58
CA ASP A 210 30.98 12.21 -9.21
C ASP A 210 31.23 11.03 -8.30
N LEU A 211 31.38 11.26 -6.99
CA LEU A 211 31.50 10.19 -5.99
C LEU A 211 30.23 9.34 -5.95
N MET A 212 29.08 9.98 -5.83
CA MET A 212 27.79 9.30 -5.76
C MET A 212 27.49 8.52 -7.05
N THR A 213 27.80 9.10 -8.21
CA THR A 213 27.68 8.45 -9.52
C THR A 213 28.52 7.18 -9.59
N ARG A 214 29.76 7.21 -9.09
CA ARG A 214 30.63 6.01 -9.03
C ARG A 214 30.06 4.94 -8.10
N ILE A 215 29.59 5.33 -6.92
CA ILE A 215 28.97 4.41 -5.96
C ILE A 215 27.74 3.76 -6.55
N PHE A 216 26.86 4.55 -7.16
CA PHE A 216 25.68 4.07 -7.84
C PHE A 216 26.01 3.07 -8.95
N LYS A 217 26.92 3.40 -9.86
CA LYS A 217 27.35 2.51 -10.94
C LYS A 217 27.88 1.16 -10.42
N THR A 218 28.53 1.14 -9.25
CA THR A 218 29.04 -0.11 -8.65
C THR A 218 27.97 -0.89 -7.90
N ALA A 219 26.93 -0.26 -7.36
CA ALA A 219 25.85 -0.92 -6.63
C ALA A 219 24.70 -1.38 -7.52
N LEU A 220 24.46 -0.68 -8.64
CA LEU A 220 23.32 -0.96 -9.53
C LEU A 220 23.26 -2.41 -10.05
N PRO A 221 24.37 -3.07 -10.44
CA PRO A 221 24.36 -4.45 -10.91
C PRO A 221 23.90 -5.47 -9.85
N GLU A 222 23.97 -5.12 -8.56
CA GLU A 222 23.57 -6.01 -7.48
C GLU A 222 22.05 -6.12 -7.33
N PHE A 223 21.30 -5.11 -7.80
CA PHE A 223 19.85 -5.11 -7.79
C PHE A 223 19.25 -5.95 -8.93
N LYS A 224 19.60 -7.24 -8.99
CA LYS A 224 19.25 -8.18 -10.08
C LYS A 224 17.75 -8.36 -10.32
N ALA A 225 16.93 -7.98 -9.36
CA ALA A 225 15.48 -8.12 -9.42
C ALA A 225 14.75 -6.81 -9.70
N LEU A 226 15.48 -5.76 -10.06
CA LEU A 226 14.93 -4.44 -10.33
C LEU A 226 14.01 -4.48 -11.56
N VAL A 227 12.82 -3.92 -11.39
CA VAL A 227 11.77 -3.84 -12.43
C VAL A 227 11.51 -2.39 -12.81
N ASP A 228 11.55 -1.49 -11.81
CA ASP A 228 11.26 -0.06 -11.98
C ASP A 228 12.44 0.77 -11.47
N PHE A 229 12.83 1.76 -12.26
CA PHE A 229 13.88 2.71 -11.92
C PHE A 229 13.38 4.13 -12.19
N GLU A 230 13.50 5.01 -11.21
CA GLU A 230 13.16 6.43 -11.33
C GLU A 230 14.34 7.30 -10.90
N TRP A 231 14.74 8.20 -11.79
CA TRP A 231 15.75 9.23 -11.57
C TRP A 231 15.04 10.56 -11.36
N ILE A 232 15.27 11.24 -10.24
CA ILE A 232 14.49 12.39 -9.82
C ILE A 232 15.44 13.52 -9.39
N GLY A 233 15.28 14.67 -9.98
CA GLY A 233 16.00 15.89 -9.61
C GLY A 233 17.15 16.26 -10.53
N TYR A 234 18.02 17.16 -10.04
CA TYR A 234 19.29 17.52 -10.66
C TYR A 234 20.30 16.39 -10.42
N PRO A 235 21.23 16.10 -11.20
CA PRO A 235 21.53 16.51 -12.56
C PRO A 235 20.78 15.65 -13.58
N GLU A 236 20.94 16.01 -14.84
CA GLU A 236 20.51 15.19 -15.95
C GLU A 236 21.06 13.78 -15.87
N LEU A 237 20.27 12.83 -16.29
CA LEU A 237 20.73 11.47 -16.47
C LEU A 237 21.64 11.40 -17.71
N ARG A 238 22.96 11.59 -17.51
CA ARG A 238 23.95 11.61 -18.59
C ARG A 238 23.95 10.30 -19.38
N ALA A 239 24.31 10.37 -20.67
CA ALA A 239 24.34 9.20 -21.58
C ALA A 239 25.12 8.00 -21.00
N GLU A 240 26.21 8.25 -20.28
CA GLU A 240 26.98 7.18 -19.61
C GLU A 240 26.23 6.49 -18.47
N MET A 241 25.32 7.21 -17.79
CA MET A 241 24.47 6.65 -16.74
C MET A 241 23.32 5.86 -17.35
N VAL A 242 22.70 6.37 -18.42
CA VAL A 242 21.74 5.62 -19.22
C VAL A 242 22.33 4.28 -19.67
N GLN A 243 23.56 4.30 -20.17
CA GLN A 243 24.25 3.07 -20.59
C GLN A 243 24.55 2.13 -19.41
N ALA A 244 24.92 2.68 -18.24
CA ALA A 244 25.11 1.89 -17.03
C ALA A 244 23.82 1.19 -16.59
N VAL A 245 22.68 1.89 -16.62
CA VAL A 245 21.36 1.32 -16.31
C VAL A 245 20.99 0.24 -17.32
N LEU A 246 21.14 0.48 -18.61
CA LEU A 246 20.87 -0.49 -19.69
C LEU A 246 21.68 -1.77 -19.53
N ASN A 247 22.99 -1.62 -19.28
CA ASN A 247 23.91 -2.77 -19.14
C ASN A 247 23.59 -3.59 -17.88
N SER A 248 23.22 -2.92 -16.79
CA SER A 248 22.96 -3.58 -15.50
C SER A 248 21.54 -4.16 -15.41
N GLN A 249 20.56 -3.51 -16.05
CA GLN A 249 19.14 -3.80 -15.93
C GLN A 249 18.44 -3.96 -17.29
N PRO A 250 18.82 -4.96 -18.11
CA PRO A 250 18.31 -5.12 -19.47
C PRO A 250 16.81 -5.48 -19.52
N TYR A 251 16.22 -5.92 -18.39
CA TYR A 251 14.81 -6.34 -18.29
C TYR A 251 13.94 -5.33 -17.55
N LEU A 252 14.41 -4.08 -17.43
CA LEU A 252 13.65 -3.01 -16.79
C LEU A 252 12.28 -2.83 -17.48
N LYS A 253 11.22 -2.71 -16.68
CA LYS A 253 9.84 -2.54 -17.17
C LYS A 253 9.29 -1.14 -16.94
N GLY A 254 9.81 -0.43 -15.94
CA GLY A 254 9.45 0.94 -15.63
C GLY A 254 10.67 1.84 -15.62
N LEU A 255 10.59 2.95 -16.35
CA LEU A 255 11.60 4.00 -16.36
C LEU A 255 10.94 5.34 -16.07
N GLY A 256 11.46 6.07 -15.08
CA GLY A 256 11.05 7.42 -14.75
C GLY A 256 12.22 8.38 -14.79
N LEU A 257 12.03 9.49 -15.49
CA LEU A 257 12.98 10.59 -15.60
C LEU A 257 12.24 11.87 -15.22
N ILE A 258 12.57 12.41 -14.05
CA ILE A 258 11.87 13.52 -13.43
C ILE A 258 12.92 14.51 -12.97
N GLY A 259 12.99 15.67 -13.60
CA GLY A 259 14.02 16.64 -13.27
C GLY A 259 13.94 17.93 -14.06
N TRP A 260 14.86 18.80 -13.78
CA TRP A 260 14.91 20.15 -14.32
C TRP A 260 15.33 20.17 -15.78
N HIS A 261 16.35 19.38 -16.11
CA HIS A 261 16.80 19.21 -17.49
C HIS A 261 16.51 17.79 -17.95
N PHE A 262 16.15 17.64 -19.17
CA PHE A 262 16.02 16.35 -19.80
C PHE A 262 16.81 16.32 -21.08
N ASP A 263 17.99 15.70 -21.02
CA ASP A 263 18.71 15.26 -22.22
C ASP A 263 18.36 13.79 -22.46
N ALA A 264 17.56 13.57 -23.48
CA ALA A 264 17.03 12.27 -23.82
C ALA A 264 18.06 11.29 -24.42
N VAL A 265 19.34 11.64 -24.43
CA VAL A 265 20.40 10.88 -25.11
C VAL A 265 20.43 9.43 -24.65
N GLY A 266 20.03 8.53 -25.52
CA GLY A 266 20.08 7.10 -25.31
C GLY A 266 18.88 6.47 -24.60
N VAL A 267 17.91 7.24 -24.12
CA VAL A 267 16.69 6.71 -23.48
C VAL A 267 15.86 5.88 -24.45
N SER A 268 15.90 6.20 -25.72
CA SER A 268 15.29 5.42 -26.80
C SER A 268 15.86 4.00 -26.95
N ALA A 269 16.97 3.67 -26.29
CA ALA A 269 17.51 2.31 -26.29
C ALA A 269 16.76 1.32 -25.36
N PHE A 270 15.96 1.82 -24.40
CA PHE A 270 15.16 0.95 -23.52
C PHE A 270 14.04 0.26 -24.29
N ARG A 271 13.93 -1.05 -24.09
CA ARG A 271 12.96 -1.94 -24.73
C ARG A 271 12.09 -2.61 -23.67
N ASN A 272 10.88 -3.02 -24.08
CA ASN A 272 9.95 -3.75 -23.23
C ASN A 272 9.45 -2.98 -22.01
N LEU A 273 9.52 -1.66 -22.05
CA LEU A 273 8.93 -0.82 -21.00
C LEU A 273 7.42 -1.02 -20.96
N ARG A 274 6.90 -1.14 -19.74
CA ARG A 274 5.46 -1.15 -19.43
C ARG A 274 4.99 0.20 -18.90
N LYS A 275 5.90 0.89 -18.19
CA LYS A 275 5.69 2.23 -17.63
C LYS A 275 6.82 3.14 -18.10
N PHE A 276 6.45 4.32 -18.58
CA PHE A 276 7.39 5.39 -18.88
C PHE A 276 6.89 6.68 -18.26
N THR A 277 7.74 7.33 -17.49
CA THR A 277 7.47 8.63 -16.86
C THR A 277 8.54 9.60 -17.32
N LEU A 278 8.10 10.71 -17.90
CA LEU A 278 8.96 11.83 -18.22
C LEU A 278 8.35 13.11 -17.65
N ARG A 279 9.13 13.87 -16.92
CA ARG A 279 8.73 15.19 -16.47
C ARG A 279 9.91 16.14 -16.50
N ALA A 280 9.80 17.17 -17.32
CA ALA A 280 10.79 18.22 -17.42
C ALA A 280 10.33 19.46 -16.65
N GLU A 281 11.17 20.00 -15.77
CA GLU A 281 10.82 21.10 -14.87
C GLU A 281 11.60 22.38 -15.12
N ASP A 282 12.66 22.37 -15.96
CA ASP A 282 13.50 23.53 -16.20
C ASP A 282 12.94 24.54 -17.19
N ASP A 283 13.24 25.82 -16.97
CA ASP A 283 12.83 26.94 -17.83
C ASP A 283 13.65 27.04 -19.12
N ASP A 284 14.89 26.54 -19.13
CA ASP A 284 15.87 26.80 -20.21
C ASP A 284 15.99 25.68 -21.26
N GLY A 285 15.51 24.48 -20.99
CA GLY A 285 15.70 23.32 -21.86
C GLY A 285 14.50 23.00 -22.76
N PHE A 286 14.76 22.61 -23.98
CA PHE A 286 13.80 21.90 -24.83
C PHE A 286 13.98 20.41 -24.56
N ALA A 287 12.98 19.78 -23.92
CA ALA A 287 12.92 18.33 -23.99
C ALA A 287 12.77 17.93 -25.46
N ASP A 288 13.61 17.02 -25.97
CA ASP A 288 13.45 16.49 -27.32
C ASP A 288 12.20 15.60 -27.39
N MET A 289 11.07 16.22 -27.76
CA MET A 289 9.80 15.54 -27.88
C MET A 289 9.81 14.50 -29.01
N GLY A 290 10.75 14.59 -29.94
CA GLY A 290 10.99 13.59 -31.00
C GLY A 290 11.54 12.29 -30.43
N GLU A 291 12.42 12.33 -29.43
CA GLU A 291 12.92 11.13 -28.78
C GLU A 291 11.84 10.45 -27.94
N VAL A 292 10.95 11.20 -27.30
CA VAL A 292 9.77 10.64 -26.62
C VAL A 292 8.95 9.77 -27.58
N ARG A 293 8.67 10.26 -28.79
CA ARG A 293 7.99 9.47 -29.82
C ARG A 293 8.76 8.18 -30.14
N THR A 294 10.07 8.25 -30.27
CA THR A 294 10.90 7.09 -30.53
C THR A 294 10.80 6.05 -29.41
N VAL A 295 10.83 6.48 -28.13
CA VAL A 295 10.62 5.60 -26.97
C VAL A 295 9.24 4.92 -27.04
N LEU A 296 8.19 5.69 -27.35
CA LEU A 296 6.83 5.16 -27.48
C LEU A 296 6.73 4.10 -28.59
N ASP A 297 7.24 4.41 -29.79
CA ASP A 297 7.17 3.52 -30.94
C ASP A 297 7.92 2.22 -30.72
N GLN A 298 9.08 2.28 -30.06
CA GLN A 298 9.89 1.10 -29.76
C GLN A 298 9.29 0.21 -28.68
N ASN A 299 8.46 0.76 -27.79
CA ASN A 299 7.79 0.03 -26.72
C ASN A 299 6.29 -0.22 -27.01
N ARG A 300 5.87 -0.10 -28.29
CA ARG A 300 4.47 -0.22 -28.69
C ARG A 300 3.76 -1.48 -28.19
N GLY A 301 4.43 -2.61 -28.18
CA GLY A 301 3.84 -3.89 -27.75
C GLY A 301 3.63 -4.01 -26.26
N THR A 302 4.41 -3.30 -25.46
CA THR A 302 4.52 -3.51 -24.01
C THR A 302 4.05 -2.33 -23.17
N LEU A 303 4.21 -1.09 -23.67
CA LEU A 303 3.86 0.11 -22.91
C LEU A 303 2.35 0.19 -22.66
N ARG A 304 2.00 0.43 -21.39
CA ARG A 304 0.62 0.54 -20.91
C ARG A 304 0.38 1.75 -20.03
N HIS A 305 1.44 2.26 -19.40
CA HIS A 305 1.36 3.39 -18.49
C HIS A 305 2.32 4.48 -18.93
N LEU A 306 1.79 5.64 -19.26
CA LEU A 306 2.54 6.81 -19.72
C LEU A 306 2.22 8.01 -18.83
N ILE A 307 3.25 8.63 -18.30
CA ILE A 307 3.17 9.88 -17.54
C ILE A 307 4.05 10.90 -18.24
N LEU A 308 3.46 11.99 -18.69
CA LEU A 308 4.17 13.09 -19.32
C LEU A 308 3.85 14.39 -18.59
N GLY A 309 4.88 15.18 -18.32
CA GLY A 309 4.76 16.48 -17.72
C GLY A 309 5.86 17.42 -18.18
N ALA A 310 5.57 18.70 -18.12
CA ALA A 310 6.52 19.75 -18.33
C ALA A 310 6.06 21.01 -17.59
N TYR A 311 7.00 21.91 -17.29
CA TYR A 311 6.64 23.16 -16.66
C TYR A 311 5.70 24.01 -17.55
N LEU A 312 4.58 24.49 -16.98
CA LEU A 312 3.53 25.19 -17.77
C LEU A 312 4.02 26.45 -18.51
N ALA A 313 5.01 27.13 -17.96
CA ALA A 313 5.57 28.33 -18.58
C ALA A 313 6.36 28.04 -19.87
N ARG A 314 6.68 26.76 -20.13
CA ARG A 314 7.44 26.36 -21.32
C ARG A 314 6.61 26.31 -22.57
N ASN A 315 7.26 26.68 -23.67
CA ASN A 315 6.78 26.35 -25.01
C ASN A 315 7.18 24.90 -25.34
N HIS A 316 6.33 23.95 -25.00
CA HIS A 316 6.50 22.57 -25.35
C HIS A 316 5.24 22.05 -26.08
N SER A 317 5.39 21.01 -26.88
CA SER A 317 4.28 20.33 -27.52
C SER A 317 4.48 18.82 -27.48
N TRP A 318 3.41 18.10 -27.13
CA TRP A 318 3.36 16.65 -27.17
C TRP A 318 2.80 16.10 -28.48
N ASP A 319 2.47 16.95 -29.46
CA ASP A 319 1.80 16.57 -30.71
C ASP A 319 2.55 15.48 -31.45
N THR A 320 3.88 15.61 -31.55
CA THR A 320 4.74 14.60 -32.19
C THR A 320 4.72 13.28 -31.46
N ALA A 321 4.81 13.29 -30.13
CA ALA A 321 4.75 12.08 -29.30
C ALA A 321 3.39 11.37 -29.44
N PHE A 322 2.29 12.13 -29.48
CA PHE A 322 0.93 11.57 -29.61
C PHE A 322 0.58 11.08 -31.01
N GLN A 323 1.41 11.33 -32.03
CA GLN A 323 1.31 10.65 -33.30
C GLN A 323 1.69 9.16 -33.24
N SER A 324 2.37 8.73 -32.15
CA SER A 324 2.70 7.33 -31.95
C SER A 324 1.46 6.45 -31.83
N PRO A 325 1.39 5.33 -32.55
CA PRO A 325 0.28 4.37 -32.45
C PRO A 325 0.22 3.69 -31.08
N THR A 326 1.24 3.84 -30.23
CA THR A 326 1.31 3.31 -28.87
C THR A 326 0.22 3.89 -27.98
N ILE A 327 -0.19 5.12 -28.21
CA ILE A 327 -1.25 5.80 -27.46
C ILE A 327 -2.53 4.95 -27.39
N LYS A 328 -2.90 4.26 -28.47
CA LYS A 328 -4.09 3.39 -28.53
C LYS A 328 -4.02 2.18 -27.58
N ASN A 329 -2.82 1.79 -27.15
CA ASN A 329 -2.59 0.62 -26.33
C ASN A 329 -2.48 0.95 -24.83
N LEU A 330 -2.51 2.23 -24.48
CA LEU A 330 -2.37 2.67 -23.09
C LEU A 330 -3.59 2.26 -22.28
N THR A 331 -3.34 1.90 -21.03
CA THR A 331 -4.34 1.69 -19.99
C THR A 331 -4.36 2.83 -18.97
N HIS A 332 -3.21 3.50 -18.80
CA HIS A 332 -3.05 4.64 -17.89
C HIS A 332 -2.30 5.75 -18.62
N LEU A 333 -2.87 6.94 -18.61
CA LEU A 333 -2.27 8.15 -19.15
C LEU A 333 -2.41 9.29 -18.16
N ASP A 334 -1.29 9.88 -17.81
CA ASP A 334 -1.24 11.06 -16.95
C ASP A 334 -0.50 12.17 -17.69
N LEU A 335 -1.20 13.24 -17.99
CA LEU A 335 -0.65 14.52 -18.46
C LEU A 335 -0.66 15.48 -17.27
N VAL A 336 0.53 15.89 -16.83
CA VAL A 336 0.70 16.57 -15.56
C VAL A 336 1.45 17.86 -15.75
N ASP A 337 0.90 18.96 -15.24
CA ASP A 337 1.51 20.28 -15.27
C ASP A 337 2.00 20.64 -16.69
N THR A 338 1.11 20.51 -17.66
CA THR A 338 1.49 20.59 -19.06
C THR A 338 0.42 21.29 -19.90
N ARG A 339 0.84 21.76 -21.08
CA ARG A 339 -0.09 22.26 -22.11
C ARG A 339 -0.67 21.10 -22.89
N ILE A 340 -1.97 21.13 -23.08
CA ILE A 340 -2.74 20.09 -23.78
C ILE A 340 -3.34 20.71 -25.04
N SER A 341 -2.78 20.33 -26.20
CA SER A 341 -3.30 20.76 -27.50
C SER A 341 -4.55 19.96 -27.89
N HIS A 342 -5.30 20.50 -28.86
CA HIS A 342 -6.44 19.79 -29.45
C HIS A 342 -6.00 18.48 -30.15
N ILE A 343 -4.80 18.42 -30.72
CA ILE A 343 -4.25 17.21 -31.35
C ILE A 343 -4.03 16.12 -30.30
N VAL A 344 -3.38 16.45 -29.19
CA VAL A 344 -3.15 15.53 -28.07
C VAL A 344 -4.49 14.97 -27.58
N PHE A 345 -5.46 15.85 -27.35
CA PHE A 345 -6.74 15.45 -26.81
C PHE A 345 -7.54 14.58 -27.80
N ALA A 346 -7.54 14.93 -29.09
CA ALA A 346 -8.16 14.10 -30.13
C ALA A 346 -7.52 12.70 -30.25
N ARG A 347 -6.21 12.57 -29.99
CA ARG A 347 -5.53 11.27 -29.98
C ARG A 347 -5.89 10.42 -28.77
N ILE A 348 -6.12 11.03 -27.60
CA ILE A 348 -6.62 10.34 -26.41
C ILE A 348 -7.97 9.69 -26.68
N ALA A 349 -8.83 10.31 -27.51
CA ALA A 349 -10.13 9.76 -27.90
C ALA A 349 -10.03 8.35 -28.51
N HIS A 350 -8.91 8.03 -29.15
CA HIS A 350 -8.67 6.72 -29.74
C HIS A 350 -8.04 5.69 -28.80
N ALA A 351 -7.79 6.02 -27.54
CA ALA A 351 -7.22 5.12 -26.54
C ALA A 351 -8.31 4.28 -25.86
N HIS A 352 -8.98 3.40 -26.59
CA HIS A 352 -10.15 2.64 -26.13
C HIS A 352 -9.89 1.78 -24.89
N ASN A 353 -8.63 1.37 -24.63
CA ASN A 353 -8.26 0.54 -23.48
C ASN A 353 -7.99 1.35 -22.21
N LEU A 354 -8.16 2.69 -22.25
CA LEU A 354 -7.79 3.56 -21.15
C LEU A 354 -8.71 3.35 -19.95
N GLN A 355 -8.11 3.04 -18.81
CA GLN A 355 -8.77 2.83 -17.50
C GLN A 355 -8.55 4.02 -16.58
N SER A 356 -7.41 4.71 -16.70
CA SER A 356 -7.08 5.88 -15.90
C SER A 356 -6.61 7.02 -16.79
N LEU A 357 -7.21 8.17 -16.62
CA LEU A 357 -6.84 9.41 -17.31
C LEU A 357 -6.69 10.54 -16.29
N THR A 358 -5.50 11.15 -16.30
CA THR A 358 -5.23 12.41 -15.59
C THR A 358 -4.93 13.49 -16.62
N LEU A 359 -5.71 14.56 -16.57
CA LEU A 359 -5.50 15.79 -17.32
C LEU A 359 -5.33 16.92 -16.32
N HIS A 360 -4.08 17.26 -16.05
CA HIS A 360 -3.71 18.34 -15.14
C HIS A 360 -2.83 19.34 -15.91
N GLY A 361 -3.37 20.54 -16.16
CA GLY A 361 -2.63 21.53 -16.95
C GLY A 361 -3.51 22.57 -17.59
N THR A 362 -3.03 23.16 -18.68
CA THR A 362 -3.72 24.20 -19.44
C THR A 362 -4.11 23.69 -20.80
N PHE A 363 -5.35 23.87 -21.21
CA PHE A 363 -5.76 23.61 -22.59
C PHE A 363 -5.39 24.80 -23.48
N GLU A 364 -4.74 24.53 -24.63
CA GLU A 364 -4.45 25.58 -25.61
C GLU A 364 -5.72 26.14 -26.22
N GLU A 365 -6.70 25.26 -26.45
CA GLU A 365 -8.02 25.61 -26.98
C GLU A 365 -9.12 24.95 -26.13
N PRO A 366 -9.63 25.63 -25.10
CA PRO A 366 -10.65 25.05 -24.19
C PRO A 366 -11.90 24.54 -24.92
N GLY A 367 -12.31 25.22 -26.00
CA GLY A 367 -13.43 24.79 -26.84
C GLY A 367 -13.24 23.42 -27.50
N SER A 368 -12.00 23.01 -27.78
CA SER A 368 -11.70 21.71 -28.37
C SER A 368 -12.01 20.56 -27.41
N ALA A 369 -11.77 20.75 -26.11
CA ALA A 369 -12.13 19.78 -25.10
C ALA A 369 -13.64 19.53 -25.05
N ALA A 370 -14.44 20.59 -25.15
CA ALA A 370 -15.90 20.49 -25.23
C ALA A 370 -16.35 19.70 -26.46
N VAL A 371 -15.74 19.93 -27.62
CA VAL A 371 -16.08 19.21 -28.88
C VAL A 371 -15.78 17.72 -28.75
N VAL A 372 -14.58 17.34 -28.24
CA VAL A 372 -14.18 15.93 -28.12
C VAL A 372 -15.06 15.19 -27.11
N LEU A 373 -15.36 15.81 -25.96
CA LEU A 373 -16.17 15.20 -24.91
C LEU A 373 -17.65 15.08 -25.32
N ASN A 374 -18.18 16.04 -26.09
CA ASN A 374 -19.54 16.01 -26.60
C ASN A 374 -19.70 15.13 -27.86
N GLY A 375 -18.60 14.80 -28.54
CA GLY A 375 -18.61 13.91 -29.68
C GLY A 375 -19.24 12.54 -29.41
N ASP A 376 -19.29 12.14 -28.15
CA ASP A 376 -19.99 10.93 -27.66
C ASP A 376 -21.53 10.95 -27.90
N GLN A 377 -22.10 12.14 -28.27
CA GLN A 377 -23.53 12.27 -28.61
C GLN A 377 -23.86 11.95 -30.06
N ILE A 378 -22.85 11.90 -30.91
CA ILE A 378 -23.03 11.82 -32.39
C ILE A 378 -22.73 10.39 -32.92
N ILE A 379 -22.11 9.54 -32.11
CA ILE A 379 -21.63 8.23 -32.55
C ILE A 379 -22.53 7.13 -31.98
N ASP A 380 -22.93 6.21 -32.83
CA ASP A 380 -23.67 4.98 -32.51
C ASP A 380 -23.12 4.27 -31.28
N ASP A 381 -23.95 3.54 -30.55
CA ASP A 381 -23.68 2.83 -29.28
C ASP A 381 -22.39 1.95 -29.31
N ASP A 382 -21.87 1.60 -30.46
CA ASP A 382 -20.66 0.79 -30.62
C ASP A 382 -19.33 1.57 -30.45
N HIS A 383 -19.35 2.91 -30.36
CA HIS A 383 -18.14 3.75 -30.33
C HIS A 383 -18.11 4.75 -29.17
N THR A 384 -18.43 4.30 -27.97
CA THR A 384 -18.34 5.16 -26.78
C THR A 384 -16.90 5.62 -26.53
N PHE A 385 -16.72 6.92 -26.30
CA PHE A 385 -15.44 7.53 -25.91
C PHE A 385 -14.98 6.99 -24.55
N LEU A 386 -13.76 6.40 -24.46
CA LEU A 386 -13.17 5.84 -23.25
C LEU A 386 -14.11 4.91 -22.43
N PRO A 387 -14.57 3.79 -23.02
CA PRO A 387 -15.60 2.94 -22.40
C PRO A 387 -15.15 2.23 -21.11
N HIS A 388 -13.84 2.09 -20.90
CA HIS A 388 -13.26 1.36 -19.78
C HIS A 388 -12.74 2.25 -18.65
N LEU A 389 -13.08 3.55 -18.67
CA LEU A 389 -12.58 4.52 -17.71
C LEU A 389 -13.07 4.21 -16.28
N GLU A 390 -12.10 3.97 -15.37
CA GLU A 390 -12.32 3.69 -13.96
C GLU A 390 -11.80 4.83 -13.06
N ALA A 391 -10.83 5.61 -13.53
CA ALA A 391 -10.24 6.72 -12.80
C ALA A 391 -10.11 7.95 -13.71
N PHE A 392 -10.60 9.08 -13.23
CA PHE A 392 -10.55 10.33 -13.97
C PHE A 392 -10.17 11.48 -13.07
N ARG A 393 -9.08 12.16 -13.44
CA ARG A 393 -8.66 13.42 -12.82
C ARG A 393 -8.66 14.52 -13.87
N PHE A 394 -9.31 15.62 -13.57
CA PHE A 394 -9.42 16.77 -14.45
C PHE A 394 -9.22 18.05 -13.64
N VAL A 395 -8.01 18.59 -13.72
CA VAL A 395 -7.61 19.81 -13.04
C VAL A 395 -7.05 20.78 -14.05
N VAL A 396 -7.83 21.78 -14.42
CA VAL A 396 -7.46 22.75 -15.42
C VAL A 396 -7.03 24.04 -14.76
N LEU A 397 -5.88 24.54 -15.16
CA LEU A 397 -5.28 25.76 -14.63
C LEU A 397 -5.55 26.94 -15.60
N GLY A 398 -5.93 28.07 -15.03
CA GLY A 398 -6.13 29.29 -15.81
C GLY A 398 -7.44 29.35 -16.63
N HIS A 399 -8.38 28.44 -16.39
CA HIS A 399 -9.65 28.35 -17.08
C HIS A 399 -10.84 28.15 -16.12
N ASP A 400 -10.77 28.74 -14.94
CA ASP A 400 -11.78 28.58 -13.89
C ASP A 400 -13.19 29.06 -14.35
N ASP A 401 -13.26 29.98 -15.32
CA ASP A 401 -14.50 30.55 -15.85
C ASP A 401 -15.10 29.82 -17.05
N GLU A 402 -14.44 28.73 -17.52
CA GLU A 402 -14.89 27.97 -18.71
C GLU A 402 -16.03 26.99 -18.38
N LEU A 403 -17.17 27.53 -18.04
CA LEU A 403 -18.36 26.75 -17.62
C LEU A 403 -18.77 25.69 -18.68
N ALA A 404 -18.72 26.04 -19.96
CA ALA A 404 -19.10 25.14 -21.06
C ALA A 404 -18.21 23.88 -21.12
N MET A 405 -16.91 24.04 -20.84
CA MET A 405 -15.98 22.92 -20.78
C MET A 405 -16.33 21.98 -19.60
N TYR A 406 -16.56 22.52 -18.41
CA TYR A 406 -16.92 21.71 -17.25
C TYR A 406 -18.29 21.03 -17.40
N GLN A 407 -19.26 21.68 -18.05
CA GLN A 407 -20.54 21.07 -18.42
C GLN A 407 -20.33 19.87 -19.35
N SER A 408 -19.47 19.99 -20.34
CA SER A 408 -19.13 18.89 -21.25
C SER A 408 -18.45 17.73 -20.54
N VAL A 409 -17.51 18.02 -19.63
CA VAL A 409 -16.84 17.01 -18.77
C VAL A 409 -17.86 16.27 -17.92
N THR A 410 -18.71 16.97 -17.21
CA THR A 410 -19.73 16.35 -16.32
C THR A 410 -20.73 15.53 -17.11
N GLN A 411 -21.18 16.02 -18.29
CA GLN A 411 -22.07 15.27 -19.17
C GLN A 411 -21.40 13.98 -19.70
N PHE A 412 -20.13 14.04 -20.08
CA PHE A 412 -19.33 12.88 -20.44
C PHE A 412 -19.28 11.85 -19.30
N LEU A 413 -19.01 12.27 -18.07
CA LEU A 413 -18.86 11.40 -16.91
C LEU A 413 -20.16 10.70 -16.49
N ARG A 414 -21.33 11.29 -16.71
CA ARG A 414 -22.64 10.68 -16.40
C ARG A 414 -22.80 9.30 -17.05
N ARG A 415 -22.15 9.07 -18.18
CA ARG A 415 -22.20 7.80 -18.92
C ARG A 415 -21.18 6.78 -18.45
N ARG A 416 -20.24 7.12 -17.56
CA ARG A 416 -19.10 6.27 -17.12
C ARG A 416 -19.44 5.50 -15.85
N LYS A 417 -20.32 4.49 -15.96
CA LYS A 417 -20.81 3.70 -14.81
C LYS A 417 -19.73 2.85 -14.09
N ARG A 418 -18.56 2.68 -14.72
CA ARG A 418 -17.40 1.97 -14.12
C ARG A 418 -16.48 2.87 -13.32
N LEU A 419 -16.75 4.17 -13.32
CA LEU A 419 -15.89 5.14 -12.64
C LEU A 419 -15.87 4.88 -11.12
N ARG A 420 -14.66 4.71 -10.61
CA ARG A 420 -14.39 4.44 -9.18
C ARG A 420 -13.64 5.58 -8.51
N ARG A 421 -12.86 6.33 -9.29
CA ARG A 421 -12.00 7.40 -8.80
C ARG A 421 -12.26 8.66 -9.59
N LEU A 422 -12.54 9.75 -8.88
CA LEU A 422 -12.85 11.04 -9.48
C LEU A 422 -12.17 12.16 -8.72
N ASP A 423 -11.52 13.06 -9.47
CA ASP A 423 -11.02 14.33 -8.98
C ASP A 423 -11.25 15.38 -10.08
N LEU A 424 -12.13 16.34 -9.83
CA LEU A 424 -12.48 17.37 -10.79
C LEU A 424 -11.85 18.74 -10.47
N GLY A 425 -10.92 18.77 -9.52
CA GLY A 425 -10.14 19.98 -9.24
C GLY A 425 -11.00 21.23 -9.04
N THR A 426 -10.89 22.17 -9.99
CA THR A 426 -11.54 23.48 -9.96
C THR A 426 -12.95 23.51 -10.57
N CYS A 427 -13.53 22.37 -10.91
CA CYS A 427 -14.88 22.29 -11.48
C CYS A 427 -15.90 22.97 -10.55
N PRO A 428 -16.82 23.79 -11.09
CA PRO A 428 -17.87 24.44 -10.30
C PRO A 428 -18.65 23.44 -9.44
N TRP A 429 -18.80 23.77 -8.17
CA TRP A 429 -19.38 22.88 -7.16
C TRP A 429 -20.77 22.34 -7.54
N ASP A 430 -21.63 23.19 -8.09
CA ASP A 430 -22.99 22.81 -8.47
C ASP A 430 -23.00 21.70 -9.53
N LEU A 431 -22.09 21.75 -10.50
CA LEU A 431 -21.94 20.71 -11.52
C LEU A 431 -21.44 19.40 -10.93
N VAL A 432 -20.51 19.47 -9.96
CA VAL A 432 -20.00 18.28 -9.27
C VAL A 432 -21.12 17.64 -8.46
N LEU A 433 -21.86 18.43 -7.69
CA LEU A 433 -22.95 17.94 -6.85
C LEU A 433 -24.06 17.27 -7.66
N ASP A 434 -24.38 17.82 -8.84
CA ASP A 434 -25.38 17.27 -9.75
C ASP A 434 -24.92 15.96 -10.45
N LEU A 435 -23.61 15.77 -10.61
CA LEU A 435 -23.00 14.56 -11.19
C LEU A 435 -22.95 13.38 -10.20
N LEU A 436 -22.61 13.64 -8.93
CA LEU A 436 -22.27 12.59 -7.96
C LEU A 436 -23.32 11.48 -7.78
N PRO A 437 -24.64 11.76 -7.75
CA PRO A 437 -25.66 10.71 -7.60
C PRO A 437 -25.67 9.69 -8.76
N GLU A 438 -25.19 10.07 -9.94
CA GLU A 438 -25.11 9.20 -11.12
C GLU A 438 -23.95 8.19 -11.04
N LEU A 439 -22.96 8.44 -10.17
CA LEU A 439 -21.73 7.67 -10.06
C LEU A 439 -21.78 6.65 -8.90
N SER A 440 -22.70 5.69 -8.98
CA SER A 440 -22.96 4.72 -7.91
C SER A 440 -21.76 3.80 -7.58
N GLY A 441 -20.79 3.65 -8.50
CA GLY A 441 -19.56 2.87 -8.30
C GLY A 441 -18.39 3.62 -7.68
N LEU A 442 -18.56 4.91 -7.36
CA LEU A 442 -17.48 5.76 -6.87
C LEU A 442 -17.00 5.33 -5.49
N ARG A 443 -15.67 5.27 -5.34
CA ARG A 443 -15.00 4.89 -4.09
C ARG A 443 -13.99 5.95 -3.61
N VAL A 444 -13.50 6.76 -4.54
CA VAL A 444 -12.47 7.76 -4.28
C VAL A 444 -12.91 9.08 -4.86
N LEU A 445 -12.90 10.12 -4.06
CA LEU A 445 -13.36 11.43 -4.46
C LEU A 445 -12.46 12.55 -3.96
N GLY A 446 -11.95 13.38 -4.87
CA GLY A 446 -11.38 14.69 -4.61
C GLY A 446 -12.32 15.79 -5.05
N VAL A 447 -12.61 16.73 -4.15
CA VAL A 447 -13.45 17.89 -4.46
C VAL A 447 -12.89 19.19 -3.87
N ARG A 448 -13.14 20.27 -4.56
CA ARG A 448 -12.85 21.61 -4.08
C ARG A 448 -14.16 22.39 -3.91
N ILE A 449 -14.39 22.91 -2.70
CA ILE A 449 -15.54 23.72 -2.36
C ILE A 449 -15.01 25.07 -1.85
N ALA A 450 -15.04 26.11 -2.67
CA ALA A 450 -14.41 27.39 -2.35
C ALA A 450 -14.84 27.94 -0.97
N ASN A 451 -16.14 27.97 -0.71
CA ASN A 451 -16.74 28.39 0.56
C ASN A 451 -17.43 27.21 1.23
N LEU A 452 -16.74 26.54 2.12
CA LEU A 452 -17.26 25.35 2.79
C LEU A 452 -18.22 25.74 3.91
N THR A 453 -19.47 25.32 3.75
CA THR A 453 -20.51 25.45 4.76
C THR A 453 -21.00 24.07 5.20
N HIS A 454 -21.67 24.02 6.37
CA HIS A 454 -22.30 22.79 6.84
C HIS A 454 -23.31 22.22 5.84
N THR A 455 -24.08 23.08 5.17
CA THR A 455 -25.06 22.68 4.15
C THR A 455 -24.39 22.07 2.92
N ALA A 456 -23.33 22.70 2.40
CA ALA A 456 -22.59 22.20 1.24
C ALA A 456 -21.99 20.81 1.51
N LEU A 457 -21.39 20.63 2.70
CA LEU A 457 -20.80 19.33 3.06
C LEU A 457 -21.87 18.26 3.34
N THR A 458 -23.01 18.62 3.91
CA THR A 458 -24.16 17.71 4.08
C THR A 458 -24.69 17.26 2.71
N SER A 459 -24.79 18.18 1.75
CA SER A 459 -25.18 17.85 0.37
C SER A 459 -24.18 16.88 -0.28
N LEU A 460 -22.87 17.12 -0.12
CA LEU A 460 -21.83 16.20 -0.57
C LEU A 460 -22.01 14.80 0.01
N VAL A 461 -22.07 14.71 1.34
CA VAL A 461 -22.19 13.42 2.05
C VAL A 461 -23.44 12.66 1.62
N ASN A 462 -24.55 13.35 1.31
CA ASN A 462 -25.79 12.71 0.85
C ASN A 462 -25.71 12.27 -0.62
N ALA A 463 -24.92 12.94 -1.45
CA ALA A 463 -24.78 12.65 -2.88
C ALA A 463 -23.83 11.49 -3.18
N ILE A 464 -22.86 11.21 -2.31
CA ILE A 464 -21.84 10.18 -2.56
C ILE A 464 -22.29 8.78 -2.09
N PRO A 465 -21.80 7.70 -2.75
CA PRO A 465 -22.10 6.31 -2.37
C PRO A 465 -21.62 5.96 -0.97
N LYS A 466 -22.27 4.96 -0.34
CA LYS A 466 -21.90 4.49 1.02
C LYS A 466 -20.54 3.79 1.08
N GLU A 467 -20.07 3.25 -0.04
CA GLU A 467 -18.86 2.43 -0.17
C GLU A 467 -17.59 3.28 -0.40
N MET A 468 -17.63 4.57 -0.02
CA MET A 468 -16.47 5.44 -0.15
C MET A 468 -15.28 4.91 0.67
N ALA A 469 -14.10 4.85 0.04
CA ALA A 469 -12.85 4.42 0.66
C ALA A 469 -11.91 5.60 0.98
N ALA A 470 -11.93 6.65 0.14
CA ALA A 470 -11.10 7.82 0.33
C ALA A 470 -11.81 9.09 -0.14
N VAL A 471 -11.72 10.15 0.65
CA VAL A 471 -12.31 11.46 0.32
C VAL A 471 -11.33 12.57 0.68
N THR A 472 -11.11 13.49 -0.26
CA THR A 472 -10.41 14.76 -0.03
C THR A 472 -11.36 15.93 -0.30
N VAL A 473 -11.49 16.80 0.69
CA VAL A 473 -12.24 18.05 0.58
C VAL A 473 -11.28 19.21 0.79
N THR A 474 -11.06 19.98 -0.27
CA THR A 474 -10.24 21.20 -0.24
C THR A 474 -11.12 22.41 -0.27
N THR A 475 -10.85 23.39 0.59
CA THR A 475 -11.59 24.65 0.64
C THR A 475 -10.64 25.85 0.70
N THR A 476 -11.14 27.00 0.29
CA THR A 476 -10.42 28.28 0.48
C THR A 476 -10.84 28.94 1.79
N VAL A 477 -12.15 28.89 2.10
CA VAL A 477 -12.73 29.45 3.32
C VAL A 477 -13.71 28.46 3.93
N SER A 478 -13.76 28.39 5.25
CA SER A 478 -14.72 27.56 5.98
C SER A 478 -15.39 28.37 7.08
N ASP A 479 -16.69 28.15 7.28
CA ASP A 479 -17.49 28.80 8.34
C ASP A 479 -17.17 28.27 9.74
N LYS A 480 -16.53 27.08 9.84
CA LYS A 480 -16.14 26.42 11.08
C LYS A 480 -14.78 25.77 10.97
N ILE A 481 -14.24 25.32 12.09
CA ILE A 481 -13.03 24.47 12.13
C ILE A 481 -13.35 23.15 11.43
N LEU A 482 -12.54 22.78 10.42
CA LEU A 482 -12.80 21.62 9.55
C LEU A 482 -13.01 20.30 10.31
N SER A 483 -12.32 20.11 11.44
CA SER A 483 -12.48 18.90 12.25
C SER A 483 -13.89 18.70 12.81
N THR A 484 -14.67 19.78 12.97
CA THR A 484 -16.06 19.70 13.45
C THR A 484 -17.01 19.03 12.46
N TYR A 485 -16.60 18.94 11.20
CA TYR A 485 -17.38 18.29 10.15
C TYR A 485 -17.17 16.77 10.08
N ALA A 486 -16.18 16.22 10.79
CA ALA A 486 -15.86 14.80 10.70
C ALA A 486 -17.07 13.89 10.96
N GLY A 487 -17.97 14.28 11.89
CA GLY A 487 -19.16 13.50 12.21
C GLY A 487 -20.10 13.24 11.04
N LEU A 488 -20.11 14.10 10.02
CA LEU A 488 -20.94 13.90 8.82
C LEU A 488 -20.51 12.66 8.03
N PHE A 489 -19.25 12.27 8.12
CA PHE A 489 -18.70 11.10 7.41
C PHE A 489 -18.91 9.77 8.14
N SER A 490 -19.51 9.75 9.32
CA SER A 490 -19.70 8.53 10.13
C SER A 490 -20.52 7.43 9.45
N ARG A 491 -21.31 7.77 8.44
CA ARG A 491 -22.08 6.80 7.64
C ARG A 491 -21.24 5.93 6.71
N PHE A 492 -19.97 6.29 6.46
CA PHE A 492 -19.08 5.57 5.53
C PHE A 492 -18.18 4.60 6.30
N HIS A 493 -18.63 3.37 6.48
CA HIS A 493 -17.90 2.36 7.23
C HIS A 493 -16.64 1.84 6.54
N SER A 494 -16.53 2.05 5.23
CA SER A 494 -15.36 1.66 4.42
C SER A 494 -14.33 2.80 4.25
N LEU A 495 -14.58 3.96 4.85
CA LEU A 495 -13.72 5.13 4.70
C LEU A 495 -12.43 4.94 5.47
N ALA A 496 -11.35 4.64 4.75
CA ALA A 496 -10.00 4.46 5.30
C ALA A 496 -9.19 5.74 5.33
N PHE A 497 -9.54 6.73 4.50
CA PHE A 497 -8.85 8.00 4.38
C PHE A 497 -9.81 9.17 4.26
N LEU A 498 -9.63 10.17 5.10
CA LEU A 498 -10.30 11.47 5.00
C LEU A 498 -9.26 12.59 5.08
N HIS A 499 -9.23 13.43 4.06
CA HIS A 499 -8.40 14.63 4.02
C HIS A 499 -9.27 15.88 3.99
N LEU A 500 -9.12 16.71 4.99
CA LEU A 500 -9.79 18.02 5.09
C LEU A 500 -8.72 19.12 5.03
N ALA A 501 -8.73 19.90 3.97
CA ALA A 501 -7.73 20.92 3.71
C ALA A 501 -8.36 22.30 3.49
N CYS A 502 -7.81 23.32 4.14
CA CYS A 502 -8.07 24.71 3.84
C CYS A 502 -6.78 25.34 3.29
N THR A 503 -6.83 25.88 2.07
CA THR A 503 -5.65 26.41 1.39
C THR A 503 -5.05 27.64 2.06
N SER A 504 -5.84 28.37 2.85
CA SER A 504 -5.39 29.54 3.63
C SER A 504 -4.75 29.17 4.98
N GLN A 505 -4.87 27.89 5.40
CA GLN A 505 -4.36 27.44 6.70
C GLN A 505 -3.00 26.76 6.55
N ARG A 506 -2.04 27.18 7.36
CA ARG A 506 -0.68 26.63 7.38
C ARG A 506 -0.37 26.07 8.76
N ARG A 507 0.51 25.08 8.80
CA ARG A 507 1.06 24.56 10.06
C ARG A 507 1.80 25.68 10.80
N PRO A 508 1.63 25.78 12.14
CA PRO A 508 2.42 26.72 12.94
C PRO A 508 3.93 26.52 12.72
N LYS A 509 4.65 27.62 12.48
CA LYS A 509 6.10 27.60 12.29
C LYS A 509 6.77 28.32 13.49
N PRO A 510 7.82 27.75 14.10
CA PRO A 510 8.44 28.32 15.31
C PRO A 510 9.13 29.66 15.06
N ASN A 511 9.56 29.92 13.83
CA ASN A 511 10.21 31.16 13.42
C ASN A 511 9.26 32.34 13.20
N LEU A 512 7.94 32.11 13.15
CA LEU A 512 6.92 33.13 12.86
C LEU A 512 6.13 33.59 14.09
N MET A 513 6.37 32.98 15.27
CA MET A 513 5.60 33.29 16.48
C MET A 513 6.41 33.02 17.75
N SER A 514 5.93 33.47 18.90
CA SER A 514 6.58 33.18 20.18
C SER A 514 6.49 31.69 20.52
N GLU A 515 7.44 31.20 21.33
CA GLU A 515 7.48 29.79 21.72
C GLU A 515 6.19 29.33 22.43
N LYS A 516 5.62 30.15 23.29
CA LYS A 516 4.34 29.86 23.97
C LYS A 516 3.18 29.75 23.00
N GLU A 517 3.12 30.66 22.05
CA GLU A 517 2.11 30.69 21.01
C GLU A 517 2.26 29.49 20.08
N PHE A 518 3.48 29.16 19.68
CA PHE A 518 3.80 27.97 18.89
C PHE A 518 3.33 26.69 19.57
N GLN A 519 3.60 26.53 20.87
CA GLN A 519 3.16 25.35 21.64
C GLN A 519 1.63 25.25 21.70
N VAL A 520 0.93 26.36 21.91
CA VAL A 520 -0.56 26.38 21.94
C VAL A 520 -1.12 26.07 20.57
N GLN A 521 -0.64 26.71 19.51
CA GLN A 521 -1.12 26.49 18.14
C GLN A 521 -0.85 25.08 17.66
N THR A 522 0.35 24.53 17.92
CA THR A 522 0.69 23.15 17.57
C THR A 522 -0.19 22.13 18.32
N LYS A 523 -0.46 22.39 19.60
CA LYS A 523 -1.36 21.52 20.38
C LYS A 523 -2.79 21.56 19.81
N LEU A 524 -3.28 22.73 19.42
CA LEU A 524 -4.60 22.88 18.79
C LEU A 524 -4.64 22.17 17.44
N TRP A 525 -3.61 22.33 16.63
CA TRP A 525 -3.46 21.66 15.33
C TRP A 525 -3.57 20.15 15.45
N ASN A 526 -2.75 19.56 16.33
CA ASN A 526 -2.74 18.11 16.55
C ASN A 526 -4.03 17.59 17.17
N SER A 527 -4.66 18.34 18.08
CA SER A 527 -5.93 17.94 18.68
C SER A 527 -7.07 17.96 17.69
N SER A 528 -7.07 18.91 16.74
CA SER A 528 -8.06 18.99 15.66
C SER A 528 -7.94 17.79 14.70
N ALA A 529 -6.73 17.44 14.28
CA ALA A 529 -6.50 16.26 13.46
C ALA A 529 -6.90 14.96 14.20
N ARG A 530 -6.53 14.84 15.49
CA ARG A 530 -6.87 13.66 16.33
C ARG A 530 -8.38 13.52 16.51
N SER A 531 -9.13 14.62 16.64
CA SER A 531 -10.58 14.57 16.80
C SER A 531 -11.27 13.90 15.61
N ILE A 532 -10.77 14.09 14.38
CA ILE A 532 -11.27 13.42 13.18
C ILE A 532 -11.17 11.91 13.31
N ALA A 533 -10.00 11.41 13.67
CA ALA A 533 -9.75 9.97 13.85
C ALA A 533 -10.52 9.36 15.02
N THR A 534 -10.81 10.16 16.06
CA THR A 534 -11.62 9.72 17.20
C THR A 534 -13.09 9.55 16.83
N VAL A 535 -13.62 10.46 16.02
CA VAL A 535 -15.03 10.41 15.56
C VAL A 535 -15.24 9.32 14.51
N LEU A 536 -14.21 9.00 13.70
CA LEU A 536 -14.29 8.07 12.59
C LEU A 536 -13.38 6.84 12.83
N PRO A 537 -13.91 5.77 13.43
CA PRO A 537 -13.11 4.59 13.79
C PRO A 537 -12.60 3.78 12.59
N SER A 538 -13.19 3.96 11.40
CA SER A 538 -12.76 3.26 10.18
C SER A 538 -11.49 3.84 9.55
N LEU A 539 -11.03 5.04 9.96
CA LEU A 539 -9.88 5.69 9.33
C LEU A 539 -8.57 5.00 9.71
N ASP A 540 -7.77 4.69 8.72
CA ASP A 540 -6.36 4.31 8.84
C ASP A 540 -5.44 5.53 8.74
N PHE A 541 -5.87 6.56 8.00
CA PHE A 541 -5.11 7.78 7.76
C PHE A 541 -6.00 9.03 7.80
N VAL A 542 -5.41 10.12 8.25
CA VAL A 542 -6.01 11.45 8.25
C VAL A 542 -5.12 12.41 7.50
N GLY A 543 -5.69 13.12 6.53
CA GLY A 543 -5.11 14.32 5.94
C GLY A 543 -5.63 15.55 6.68
N TRP A 544 -4.74 16.41 7.14
CA TRP A 544 -5.06 17.63 7.83
C TRP A 544 -4.30 18.80 7.22
N HIS A 545 -5.01 19.61 6.44
CA HIS A 545 -4.41 20.68 5.62
C HIS A 545 -3.29 20.12 4.71
N GLY A 546 -2.05 20.53 4.89
CA GLY A 546 -0.91 20.05 4.08
C GLY A 546 -0.25 18.76 4.57
N GLU A 547 -0.75 18.14 5.65
CA GLU A 547 -0.08 17.05 6.33
C GLU A 547 -0.90 15.77 6.37
N HIS A 548 -0.20 14.64 6.49
CA HIS A 548 -0.80 13.32 6.57
C HIS A 548 -0.35 12.58 7.82
N TYR A 549 -1.28 11.86 8.43
CA TYR A 549 -1.06 11.13 9.67
C TYR A 549 -1.57 9.70 9.56
N VAL A 550 -0.78 8.77 10.10
CA VAL A 550 -1.25 7.40 10.37
C VAL A 550 -2.03 7.39 11.68
N VAL A 551 -3.19 6.79 11.67
CA VAL A 551 -4.01 6.59 12.87
C VAL A 551 -3.54 5.34 13.60
N VAL A 552 -3.08 5.51 14.83
CA VAL A 552 -2.66 4.40 15.70
C VAL A 552 -3.67 4.27 16.84
N ARG A 553 -4.28 3.09 16.93
CA ARG A 553 -5.23 2.76 18.00
C ARG A 553 -4.60 1.74 18.92
N THR A 554 -4.53 2.05 20.22
CA THR A 554 -4.03 1.16 21.24
C THR A 554 -5.16 0.80 22.19
N ASP A 555 -5.37 -0.51 22.37
CA ASP A 555 -6.25 -1.00 23.42
C ASP A 555 -5.50 -0.85 24.76
N GLU A 556 -5.94 0.05 25.61
CA GLU A 556 -5.42 0.14 26.97
C GLU A 556 -5.91 -1.07 27.76
N SER A 557 -4.93 -1.83 28.27
CA SER A 557 -5.12 -3.07 29.02
C SER A 557 -5.99 -2.88 30.26
N GLU A 558 -6.89 -3.87 30.46
CA GLU A 558 -7.56 -4.26 31.72
C GLU A 558 -8.20 -3.14 32.56
N GLY A 559 -9.41 -2.74 32.21
CA GLY A 559 -10.28 -2.01 33.15
C GLY A 559 -11.35 -1.12 32.55
N GLU A 560 -11.09 -0.41 31.47
CA GLU A 560 -12.09 0.38 30.73
C GLU A 560 -11.86 0.26 29.22
N PRO A 561 -12.92 0.11 28.42
CA PRO A 561 -12.81 0.02 26.97
C PRO A 561 -12.63 1.43 26.35
N ARG A 562 -11.58 2.13 26.66
CA ARG A 562 -11.19 3.37 25.99
C ARG A 562 -10.03 3.07 25.05
N CYS A 563 -10.37 2.89 23.76
CA CYS A 563 -9.37 2.87 22.70
C CYS A 563 -8.74 4.26 22.61
N SER A 564 -7.45 4.38 22.98
CA SER A 564 -6.73 5.63 22.79
C SER A 564 -6.34 5.77 21.31
N VAL A 565 -6.60 6.96 20.76
CA VAL A 565 -6.24 7.31 19.38
C VAL A 565 -5.01 8.20 19.40
N ASP A 566 -3.95 7.78 18.76
CA ASP A 566 -2.77 8.59 18.51
C ASP A 566 -2.52 8.78 17.03
N LEU A 567 -1.86 9.88 16.67
CA LEU A 567 -1.51 10.22 15.30
C LEU A 567 0.00 10.25 15.14
N LYS A 568 0.49 9.55 14.11
CA LYS A 568 1.90 9.63 13.72
C LYS A 568 2.00 10.31 12.37
N GLU A 569 2.75 11.38 12.34
CA GLU A 569 3.00 12.14 11.13
C GLU A 569 3.75 11.30 10.10
N LEU A 570 3.27 11.32 8.87
CA LEU A 570 3.99 10.77 7.73
C LEU A 570 4.98 11.82 7.24
N PRO A 571 6.17 11.40 6.76
CA PRO A 571 7.14 12.33 6.20
C PRO A 571 6.50 13.21 5.14
N ALA A 572 6.72 14.51 5.24
CA ALA A 572 6.34 15.45 4.20
C ALA A 572 6.99 15.02 2.87
N ARG A 573 6.25 15.16 1.77
CA ARG A 573 6.81 14.90 0.47
C ARG A 573 7.78 15.97 0.10
N ARG A 574 8.88 15.56 -0.48
CA ARG A 574 9.84 16.48 -1.07
C ARG A 574 9.33 16.94 -2.44
N ARG A 575 9.74 18.14 -2.82
CA ARG A 575 9.31 18.89 -4.02
C ARG A 575 9.33 18.06 -5.31
N LEU A 576 10.34 17.20 -5.46
CA LEU A 576 10.56 16.42 -6.66
C LEU A 576 9.94 15.01 -6.62
N ASP A 577 9.14 14.72 -5.61
CA ASP A 577 8.54 13.39 -5.41
C ASP A 577 7.30 13.20 -6.30
N CYS A 578 7.50 13.35 -7.60
CA CYS A 578 6.43 13.26 -8.58
C CYS A 578 5.97 11.83 -8.77
N GLY A 579 4.67 11.61 -8.82
CA GLY A 579 4.09 10.35 -9.25
C GLY A 579 3.89 9.28 -8.18
N LYS A 580 4.41 9.43 -6.96
CA LYS A 580 3.98 8.63 -5.82
C LYS A 580 3.34 9.48 -4.76
N GLY A 581 2.12 9.08 -4.36
CA GLY A 581 1.44 9.54 -3.19
C GLY A 581 2.22 9.23 -1.92
N VAL A 582 1.87 9.87 -0.80
CA VAL A 582 2.25 9.40 0.54
C VAL A 582 1.90 7.92 0.61
N ASP A 583 2.72 7.09 1.24
CA ASP A 583 2.41 5.67 1.43
C ASP A 583 1.19 5.53 2.35
N LEU A 584 0.02 5.60 1.76
CA LEU A 584 -1.28 5.50 2.43
C LEU A 584 -1.86 4.08 2.32
N GLY A 585 -1.04 3.12 1.93
CA GLY A 585 -1.31 1.69 2.02
C GLY A 585 -2.38 1.14 1.10
N SER A 586 -2.99 1.96 0.25
CA SER A 586 -3.92 1.48 -0.77
C SER A 586 -3.79 2.28 -2.06
N ALA A 587 -3.98 1.60 -3.18
CA ALA A 587 -3.95 2.24 -4.50
C ALA A 587 -5.02 3.34 -4.66
N ASP A 588 -6.10 3.28 -3.89
CA ASP A 588 -7.17 4.27 -3.91
C ASP A 588 -6.74 5.56 -3.21
N THR A 589 -6.15 5.45 -2.02
CA THR A 589 -5.68 6.61 -1.26
C THR A 589 -4.44 7.23 -1.88
N GLU A 590 -3.52 6.41 -2.39
CA GLU A 590 -2.34 6.87 -3.12
C GLU A 590 -2.71 7.62 -4.40
N TRP A 591 -3.73 7.15 -5.13
CA TRP A 591 -4.19 7.84 -6.33
C TRP A 591 -4.76 9.23 -5.99
N LEU A 592 -5.52 9.35 -4.91
CA LEU A 592 -6.15 10.61 -4.51
C LEU A 592 -5.11 11.64 -4.08
N GLU A 593 -4.15 11.23 -3.26
CA GLU A 593 -3.09 12.10 -2.74
C GLU A 593 -1.82 12.08 -3.61
N ARG A 594 -1.91 11.53 -4.79
CA ARG A 594 -0.84 11.59 -5.76
C ARG A 594 -0.57 13.04 -6.09
N LYS A 595 0.59 13.52 -5.69
CA LYS A 595 1.09 14.84 -6.05
C LYS A 595 1.77 14.73 -7.41
N ASP A 596 0.99 14.83 -8.44
CA ASP A 596 1.51 14.89 -9.81
C ASP A 596 2.10 16.26 -10.13
N VAL A 597 1.81 17.23 -9.27
CA VAL A 597 2.35 18.59 -9.33
C VAL A 597 3.27 18.77 -8.13
N PRO A 598 4.40 19.42 -8.25
CA PRO A 598 5.12 19.97 -7.12
C PRO A 598 4.16 20.94 -6.42
N MET A 599 3.57 20.51 -5.32
CA MET A 599 2.72 21.40 -4.50
C MET A 599 3.55 22.50 -3.85
N ASP A 600 4.85 22.41 -3.96
CA ASP A 600 5.81 23.39 -3.50
C ASP A 600 6.18 24.42 -4.58
N TYR A 601 5.34 24.61 -5.58
CA TYR A 601 5.19 25.91 -6.15
C TYR A 601 4.71 26.83 -5.02
N GLU A 602 5.60 27.13 -4.11
CA GLU A 602 5.58 28.37 -3.38
C GLU A 602 5.61 29.43 -4.47
N MET A 603 4.46 29.98 -4.76
CA MET A 603 4.37 31.16 -5.60
C MET A 603 5.40 32.11 -5.03
N PRO A 604 6.41 32.53 -5.80
CA PRO A 604 7.36 33.51 -5.31
C PRO A 604 6.57 34.71 -4.82
N GLY A 605 6.58 34.98 -3.51
CA GLY A 605 5.81 36.05 -2.89
C GLY A 605 4.68 35.63 -1.94
N LEU A 606 4.53 34.33 -1.62
CA LEU A 606 3.63 33.85 -0.56
C LEU A 606 4.44 33.25 0.63
N GLU A 607 5.67 33.77 0.87
CA GLU A 607 6.38 33.51 2.11
C GLU A 607 5.70 34.22 3.31
#